data_0a22c46969012dbd2c4b69413834df36
#
_entry.id   0a22c46969012dbd2c4b69413834df36
#
_cell.length_a   1.000
_cell.length_b   1.000
_cell.length_c   1.000
_cell.angle_alpha   90.00
_cell.angle_beta   90.00
_cell.angle_gamma   90.00
#
_symmetry.space_group_name_H-M   'P 1'
#
loop_
_entity.id
_entity.type
_entity.pdbx_description
1 polymer ?
#
loop_
_entity_poly.entity_id
_entity_poly.type
_entity_poly.pdbx_seq_one_letter_code
_entity_poly.pdbx_strand_id
1 'polypeptide(L)'
;YVVANATGELSFRGLKKNEAGAVVFDEDPAFKAVLEGVAPVKLTDGTTIPVKTAYEVVKETAAPYTPEKVYEITGVEPGILLRIAKEFTNLKGVIDDGWYTSKNGTDVQLYQLICLANAMNGNIDIPGGLVVTAGAGFSVPSVSAGKGPNGEKWQMAKEKRIDKIVYPEASATFK
;
A
#
# COMPACT_ATOMS: atom_id res chain seq x y z
N TYR A 1 1.51 -0.81 14.03
CA TYR A 1 1.36 -2.26 13.83
C TYR A 1 2.03 -3.03 14.96
N VAL A 2 1.64 -4.29 15.15
CA VAL A 2 2.18 -5.18 16.18
C VAL A 2 3.20 -6.11 15.54
N VAL A 3 4.31 -6.32 16.23
CA VAL A 3 5.36 -7.27 15.85
C VAL A 3 5.55 -8.29 16.96
N ALA A 4 5.97 -9.49 16.61
CA ALA A 4 6.29 -10.55 17.54
C ALA A 4 7.77 -10.95 17.45
N ASN A 5 8.37 -11.37 18.55
CA ASN A 5 9.65 -12.04 18.52
C ASN A 5 9.48 -13.58 18.40
N ALA A 6 10.57 -14.32 18.34
CA ALA A 6 10.54 -15.78 18.18
C ALA A 6 9.86 -16.54 19.34
N THR A 7 9.76 -15.93 20.51
CA THR A 7 9.08 -16.49 21.69
C THR A 7 7.61 -16.12 21.80
N GLY A 8 7.11 -15.29 20.85
CA GLY A 8 5.72 -14.84 20.82
C GLY A 8 5.42 -13.62 21.69
N GLU A 9 6.45 -12.99 22.24
CA GLU A 9 6.28 -11.70 22.90
C GLU A 9 5.94 -10.63 21.86
N LEU A 10 5.02 -9.74 22.20
CA LEU A 10 4.51 -8.71 21.31
C LEU A 10 5.09 -7.34 21.63
N SER A 11 5.37 -6.56 20.62
CA SER A 11 5.74 -5.15 20.73
C SER A 11 5.00 -4.33 19.71
N PHE A 12 4.89 -3.03 19.98
CA PHE A 12 4.27 -2.08 19.05
C PHE A 12 5.36 -1.37 18.24
N ARG A 13 5.08 -1.17 16.95
CA ARG A 13 5.86 -0.28 16.09
C ARG A 13 4.94 0.64 15.32
N GLY A 14 5.25 1.92 15.33
CA GLY A 14 4.42 2.91 14.66
C GLY A 14 4.87 4.33 14.94
N LEU A 15 3.98 5.27 14.66
CA LEU A 15 4.24 6.68 14.91
C LEU A 15 3.62 7.09 16.23
N LYS A 16 4.38 7.85 17.03
CA LYS A 16 3.89 8.52 18.23
C LYS A 16 4.31 9.99 18.25
N LYS A 17 3.68 10.80 19.09
CA LYS A 17 4.18 12.13 19.41
C LYS A 17 5.13 12.05 20.58
N ASN A 18 6.30 12.67 20.46
CA ASN A 18 7.21 12.87 21.59
C ASN A 18 6.72 14.00 22.50
N GLU A 19 7.44 14.27 23.59
CA GLU A 19 7.10 15.32 24.56
C GLU A 19 7.03 16.72 23.94
N ALA A 20 7.81 16.97 22.88
CA ALA A 20 7.77 18.21 22.12
C ALA A 20 6.63 18.28 21.08
N GLY A 21 5.78 17.26 21.00
CA GLY A 21 4.68 17.17 20.04
C GLY A 21 5.09 16.77 18.61
N ALA A 22 6.37 16.52 18.36
CA ALA A 22 6.86 16.05 17.07
C ALA A 22 6.51 14.57 16.86
N VAL A 23 6.14 14.23 15.63
CA VAL A 23 5.87 12.83 15.24
C VAL A 23 7.21 12.11 15.08
N VAL A 24 7.38 11.05 15.84
CA VAL A 24 8.58 10.19 15.79
C VAL A 24 8.16 8.73 15.62
N PHE A 25 9.05 7.92 15.08
CA PHE A 25 8.81 6.49 14.99
C PHE A 25 9.01 5.84 16.36
N ASP A 26 8.01 5.07 16.79
CA ASP A 26 8.03 4.38 18.07
C ASP A 26 8.43 2.92 17.85
N GLU A 27 9.63 2.59 18.24
CA GLU A 27 10.13 1.22 18.24
C GLU A 27 11.09 1.00 19.41
N ASP A 28 11.14 -0.23 19.88
CA ASP A 28 12.21 -0.70 20.74
C ASP A 28 13.30 -1.36 19.88
N PRO A 29 14.48 -0.73 19.72
CA PRO A 29 15.55 -1.28 18.91
C PRO A 29 16.14 -2.59 19.48
N ALA A 30 15.93 -2.89 20.77
CA ALA A 30 16.34 -4.14 21.40
C ALA A 30 15.38 -5.29 21.06
N PHE A 31 14.14 -4.99 20.68
CA PHE A 31 13.14 -5.99 20.35
C PHE A 31 13.39 -6.57 18.95
N LYS A 32 13.83 -7.84 18.93
CA LYS A 32 14.11 -8.56 17.67
C LYS A 32 12.84 -9.20 17.13
N ALA A 33 12.09 -8.44 16.33
CA ALA A 33 10.92 -8.94 15.62
C ALA A 33 11.31 -10.01 14.59
N VAL A 34 10.49 -11.06 14.48
CA VAL A 34 10.61 -12.04 13.40
C VAL A 34 9.89 -11.56 12.15
N LEU A 35 10.50 -11.77 10.99
CA LEU A 35 9.90 -11.45 9.70
C LEU A 35 9.12 -12.65 9.15
N GLU A 36 9.66 -13.83 9.29
CA GLU A 36 9.12 -15.07 8.72
C GLU A 36 8.65 -16.05 9.80
N GLY A 37 7.74 -16.94 9.42
CA GLY A 37 7.34 -18.08 10.22
C GLY A 37 6.11 -17.85 11.07
N VAL A 38 5.99 -18.70 12.09
CA VAL A 38 4.87 -18.77 13.02
C VAL A 38 5.38 -18.53 14.43
N ALA A 39 4.81 -17.54 15.11
CA ALA A 39 5.12 -17.25 16.51
C ALA A 39 3.98 -17.73 17.43
N PRO A 40 4.28 -18.32 18.60
CA PRO A 40 3.29 -18.70 19.61
C PRO A 40 2.87 -17.45 20.40
N VAL A 41 1.71 -16.89 20.11
CA VAL A 41 1.22 -15.67 20.78
C VAL A 41 0.24 -16.01 21.87
N LYS A 42 0.49 -15.49 23.08
CA LYS A 42 -0.40 -15.66 24.23
C LYS A 42 -1.51 -14.59 24.19
N LEU A 43 -2.75 -15.04 24.23
CA LEU A 43 -3.93 -14.19 24.27
C LEU A 43 -4.24 -13.72 25.69
N THR A 44 -5.16 -12.75 25.82
CA THR A 44 -5.59 -12.19 27.11
C THR A 44 -6.30 -13.18 28.01
N ASP A 45 -6.91 -14.21 27.46
CA ASP A 45 -7.56 -15.31 28.18
C ASP A 45 -6.56 -16.39 28.69
N GLY A 46 -5.26 -16.20 28.38
CA GLY A 46 -4.19 -17.12 28.74
C GLY A 46 -3.92 -18.24 27.75
N THR A 47 -4.73 -18.39 26.70
CA THR A 47 -4.48 -19.37 25.64
C THR A 47 -3.32 -18.94 24.76
N THR A 48 -2.62 -19.91 24.17
CA THR A 48 -1.55 -19.64 23.20
C THR A 48 -1.96 -20.15 21.83
N ILE A 49 -1.89 -19.28 20.83
CA ILE A 49 -2.21 -19.62 19.45
C ILE A 49 -1.00 -19.40 18.55
N PRO A 50 -0.82 -20.22 17.51
CA PRO A 50 0.19 -19.97 16.48
C PRO A 50 -0.30 -18.83 15.56
N VAL A 51 0.52 -17.79 15.43
CA VAL A 51 0.23 -16.62 14.58
C VAL A 51 1.27 -16.51 13.49
N LYS A 52 0.87 -16.50 12.24
CA LYS A 52 1.75 -16.24 11.10
C LYS A 52 2.06 -14.74 10.99
N THR A 53 3.28 -14.44 10.58
CA THR A 53 3.62 -13.06 10.20
C THR A 53 2.90 -12.69 8.91
N ALA A 54 2.67 -11.39 8.71
CA ALA A 54 2.07 -10.89 7.46
C ALA A 54 2.93 -11.26 6.24
N TYR A 55 4.25 -11.25 6.40
CA TYR A 55 5.17 -11.67 5.34
C TYR A 55 5.02 -13.15 4.97
N GLU A 56 4.85 -14.04 5.96
CA GLU A 56 4.61 -15.46 5.69
C GLU A 56 3.32 -15.67 4.90
N VAL A 57 2.26 -14.94 5.24
CA VAL A 57 0.99 -14.98 4.48
C VAL A 57 1.19 -14.50 3.04
N VAL A 58 1.97 -13.45 2.82
CA VAL A 58 2.31 -12.96 1.47
C VAL A 58 3.08 -14.03 0.68
N LYS A 59 4.09 -14.66 1.30
CA LYS A 59 4.85 -15.74 0.67
C LYS A 59 3.96 -16.90 0.24
N GLU A 60 3.09 -17.37 1.13
CA GLU A 60 2.16 -18.45 0.84
C GLU A 60 1.18 -18.08 -0.29
N THR A 61 0.70 -16.84 -0.30
CA THR A 61 -0.21 -16.34 -1.33
C THR A 61 0.50 -16.23 -2.70
N ALA A 62 1.78 -15.86 -2.71
CA ALA A 62 2.57 -15.73 -3.92
C ALA A 62 3.08 -17.08 -4.47
N ALA A 63 3.27 -18.08 -3.60
CA ALA A 63 3.88 -19.36 -3.95
C ALA A 63 3.26 -20.09 -5.16
N PRO A 64 1.93 -20.06 -5.40
CA PRO A 64 1.33 -20.66 -6.59
C PRO A 64 1.68 -19.96 -7.91
N TYR A 65 2.16 -18.72 -7.86
CA TYR A 65 2.49 -17.91 -9.04
C TYR A 65 3.95 -18.10 -9.42
N THR A 66 4.31 -19.33 -9.81
CA THR A 66 5.66 -19.60 -10.36
C THR A 66 5.86 -18.85 -11.69
N PRO A 67 7.11 -18.65 -12.14
CA PRO A 67 7.37 -18.01 -13.42
C PRO A 67 6.62 -18.67 -14.60
N GLU A 68 6.49 -20.00 -14.57
CA GLU A 68 5.74 -20.77 -15.57
C GLU A 68 4.24 -20.48 -15.47
N LYS A 69 3.71 -20.39 -14.27
CA LYS A 69 2.30 -20.04 -14.05
C LYS A 69 1.99 -18.62 -14.49
N VAL A 70 2.91 -17.70 -14.25
CA VAL A 70 2.79 -16.32 -14.75
C VAL A 70 2.81 -16.29 -16.27
N TYR A 71 3.65 -17.10 -16.91
CA TYR A 71 3.67 -17.24 -18.37
C TYR A 71 2.33 -17.72 -18.93
N GLU A 72 1.74 -18.75 -18.33
CA GLU A 72 0.42 -19.25 -18.74
C GLU A 72 -0.68 -18.17 -18.70
N ILE A 73 -0.60 -17.26 -17.72
CA ILE A 73 -1.61 -16.22 -17.51
C ILE A 73 -1.35 -14.99 -18.39
N THR A 74 -0.10 -14.58 -18.53
CA THR A 74 0.27 -13.26 -19.08
C THR A 74 0.97 -13.33 -20.44
N GLY A 75 1.52 -14.49 -20.81
CA GLY A 75 2.40 -14.64 -21.97
C GLY A 75 3.81 -14.08 -21.77
N VAL A 76 4.17 -13.63 -20.58
CA VAL A 76 5.52 -13.11 -20.28
C VAL A 76 6.46 -14.26 -20.03
N GLU A 77 7.50 -14.40 -20.86
CA GLU A 77 8.49 -15.46 -20.78
C GLU A 77 9.18 -15.49 -19.39
N PRO A 78 9.33 -16.69 -18.77
CA PRO A 78 9.94 -16.84 -17.44
C PRO A 78 11.31 -16.18 -17.33
N GLY A 79 12.14 -16.26 -18.37
CA GLY A 79 13.46 -15.64 -18.39
C GLY A 79 13.41 -14.11 -18.32
N ILE A 80 12.41 -13.49 -18.93
CA ILE A 80 12.19 -12.03 -18.84
C ILE A 80 11.77 -11.65 -17.43
N LEU A 81 10.81 -12.38 -16.85
CA LEU A 81 10.32 -12.13 -15.50
C LEU A 81 11.45 -12.21 -14.47
N LEU A 82 12.24 -13.29 -14.52
CA LEU A 82 13.36 -13.50 -13.59
C LEU A 82 14.45 -12.45 -13.77
N ARG A 83 14.72 -12.01 -15.00
CA ARG A 83 15.68 -10.93 -15.26
C ARG A 83 15.20 -9.62 -14.64
N ILE A 84 13.94 -9.24 -14.87
CA ILE A 84 13.36 -8.00 -14.29
C ILE A 84 13.41 -8.07 -12.76
N ALA A 85 13.00 -9.18 -12.15
CA ALA A 85 13.06 -9.36 -10.71
C ALA A 85 14.49 -9.20 -10.16
N LYS A 86 15.47 -9.80 -10.82
CA LYS A 86 16.89 -9.69 -10.45
C LYS A 86 17.43 -8.27 -10.61
N GLU A 87 17.10 -7.59 -11.70
CA GLU A 87 17.50 -6.21 -11.92
C GLU A 87 16.86 -5.29 -10.85
N PHE A 88 15.58 -5.45 -10.58
CA PHE A 88 14.87 -4.68 -9.56
C PHE A 88 15.45 -4.87 -8.15
N THR A 89 15.84 -6.09 -7.77
CA THR A 89 16.42 -6.36 -6.45
C THR A 89 17.87 -5.92 -6.31
N ASN A 90 18.63 -5.87 -7.41
CA ASN A 90 20.04 -5.49 -7.39
C ASN A 90 20.28 -4.00 -7.66
N LEU A 91 19.37 -3.34 -8.33
CA LEU A 91 19.46 -1.93 -8.68
C LEU A 91 18.51 -1.12 -7.80
N LYS A 92 18.89 0.11 -7.49
CA LYS A 92 17.95 1.06 -6.89
C LYS A 92 17.00 1.53 -7.97
N GLY A 93 15.74 1.20 -7.82
CA GLY A 93 14.70 1.55 -8.76
C GLY A 93 13.33 1.54 -8.10
N VAL A 94 12.33 2.00 -8.81
CA VAL A 94 10.95 2.04 -8.35
C VAL A 94 10.06 1.34 -9.36
N ILE A 95 9.10 0.58 -8.88
CA ILE A 95 7.95 0.17 -9.66
C ILE A 95 6.88 1.22 -9.44
N ASP A 96 6.44 1.85 -10.52
CA ASP A 96 5.38 2.85 -10.54
C ASP A 96 4.16 2.31 -11.29
N ASP A 97 2.98 2.62 -10.82
CA ASP A 97 1.72 2.17 -11.43
C ASP A 97 1.30 3.02 -12.63
N GLY A 98 1.88 4.20 -12.78
CA GLY A 98 1.50 5.18 -13.78
C GLY A 98 0.12 5.80 -13.53
N TRP A 99 -0.23 6.79 -14.33
CA TRP A 99 -1.45 7.58 -14.16
C TRP A 99 -2.75 6.81 -14.45
N TYR A 100 -2.69 5.74 -15.26
CA TYR A 100 -3.91 5.09 -15.78
C TYR A 100 -4.45 3.96 -14.91
N THR A 101 -3.66 3.41 -14.02
CA THR A 101 -4.00 2.22 -13.24
C THR A 101 -5.07 2.47 -12.20
N SER A 102 -5.21 3.67 -11.66
CA SER A 102 -6.18 3.98 -10.60
C SER A 102 -7.65 4.13 -11.06
N LYS A 103 -7.99 3.60 -12.24
CA LYS A 103 -9.32 3.81 -12.85
C LYS A 103 -10.18 2.55 -12.95
N ASN A 104 -9.63 1.39 -12.63
CA ASN A 104 -10.33 0.11 -12.65
C ASN A 104 -10.54 -0.42 -11.22
N GLY A 105 -11.56 -1.25 -11.02
CA GLY A 105 -11.89 -1.77 -9.70
C GLY A 105 -10.81 -2.67 -9.06
N THR A 106 -9.90 -3.22 -9.86
CA THR A 106 -8.77 -4.07 -9.42
C THR A 106 -7.49 -3.28 -9.15
N ASP A 107 -7.46 -1.99 -9.48
CA ASP A 107 -6.24 -1.19 -9.42
C ASP A 107 -5.77 -0.93 -8.00
N VAL A 108 -6.67 -0.90 -7.02
CA VAL A 108 -6.29 -0.79 -5.61
C VAL A 108 -5.41 -1.95 -5.19
N GLN A 109 -5.73 -3.17 -5.61
CA GLN A 109 -4.95 -4.37 -5.30
C GLN A 109 -3.58 -4.33 -6.01
N LEU A 110 -3.56 -3.92 -7.27
CA LEU A 110 -2.32 -3.75 -8.02
C LEU A 110 -1.41 -2.70 -7.35
N TYR A 111 -1.98 -1.56 -6.97
CA TYR A 111 -1.23 -0.51 -6.26
C TYR A 111 -0.65 -1.01 -4.93
N GLN A 112 -1.43 -1.76 -4.16
CA GLN A 112 -0.95 -2.37 -2.92
C GLN A 112 0.22 -3.35 -3.16
N LEU A 113 0.17 -4.15 -4.23
CA LEU A 113 1.26 -5.05 -4.61
C LEU A 113 2.52 -4.27 -5.05
N ILE A 114 2.36 -3.18 -5.79
CA ILE A 114 3.45 -2.29 -6.19
C ILE A 114 4.11 -1.66 -4.96
N CYS A 115 3.32 -1.12 -4.04
CA CYS A 115 3.82 -0.59 -2.78
C CYS A 115 4.56 -1.65 -1.95
N LEU A 116 4.00 -2.86 -1.88
CA LEU A 116 4.61 -3.98 -1.19
C LEU A 116 5.96 -4.38 -1.82
N ALA A 117 6.04 -4.49 -3.15
CA ALA A 117 7.27 -4.82 -3.85
C ALA A 117 8.37 -3.77 -3.60
N ASN A 118 8.03 -2.48 -3.66
CA ASN A 118 8.97 -1.40 -3.33
C ASN A 118 9.41 -1.45 -1.86
N ALA A 119 8.48 -1.73 -0.93
CA ALA A 119 8.79 -1.85 0.49
C ALA A 119 9.72 -3.03 0.78
N MET A 120 9.46 -4.19 0.19
CA MET A 120 10.29 -5.40 0.35
C MET A 120 11.70 -5.20 -0.17
N ASN A 121 11.88 -4.40 -1.22
CA ASN A 121 13.19 -4.07 -1.77
C ASN A 121 13.87 -2.87 -1.07
N GLY A 122 13.24 -2.27 -0.05
CA GLY A 122 13.78 -1.12 0.68
C GLY A 122 13.82 0.16 -0.15
N ASN A 123 12.98 0.28 -1.17
CA ASN A 123 12.97 1.40 -2.12
C ASN A 123 11.95 2.50 -1.76
N ILE A 124 11.60 2.64 -0.47
CA ILE A 124 10.69 3.69 0.00
C ILE A 124 11.47 4.78 0.72
N ASP A 125 11.17 6.04 0.41
CA ASP A 125 11.78 7.26 0.98
C ASP A 125 13.32 7.30 0.92
N ILE A 126 13.89 6.71 -0.13
CA ILE A 126 15.31 6.81 -0.43
C ILE A 126 15.55 7.50 -1.78
N PRO A 127 16.71 8.10 -2.01
CA PRO A 127 17.05 8.67 -3.31
C PRO A 127 16.94 7.63 -4.44
N GLY A 128 16.13 7.91 -5.46
CA GLY A 128 15.84 6.99 -6.57
C GLY A 128 14.76 5.95 -6.29
N GLY A 129 14.15 5.98 -5.10
CA GLY A 129 13.05 5.12 -4.72
C GLY A 129 11.68 5.80 -4.80
N LEU A 130 10.66 5.11 -4.29
CA LEU A 130 9.31 5.64 -4.16
C LEU A 130 9.26 6.65 -3.02
N VAL A 131 8.97 7.89 -3.33
CA VAL A 131 8.88 8.97 -2.33
C VAL A 131 7.44 9.08 -1.83
N VAL A 132 7.25 8.82 -0.54
CA VAL A 132 5.96 8.96 0.13
C VAL A 132 5.82 10.39 0.66
N THR A 133 5.69 11.35 -0.24
CA THR A 133 5.35 12.74 0.13
C THR A 133 3.95 13.09 -0.36
N ALA A 134 3.37 14.12 0.27
CA ALA A 134 2.27 14.82 -0.38
C ALA A 134 2.78 15.26 -1.77
N GLY A 135 2.06 14.85 -2.82
CA GLY A 135 2.43 15.19 -4.19
C GLY A 135 2.73 16.68 -4.32
N ALA A 136 3.62 17.04 -5.23
CA ALA A 136 3.89 18.43 -5.55
C ALA A 136 2.55 19.12 -5.78
N GLY A 137 2.14 19.94 -4.81
CA GLY A 137 0.89 20.63 -4.86
C GLY A 137 0.94 21.65 -6.01
N PHE A 138 0.39 21.26 -7.15
CA PHE A 138 0.01 22.28 -8.11
C PHE A 138 -1.15 23.04 -7.47
N SER A 139 -0.89 24.24 -6.98
CA SER A 139 -1.94 25.21 -6.75
C SER A 139 -2.55 25.53 -8.11
N VAL A 140 -3.52 24.73 -8.52
CA VAL A 140 -4.40 25.16 -9.60
C VAL A 140 -5.12 26.39 -9.06
N PRO A 141 -4.93 27.59 -9.65
CA PRO A 141 -5.77 28.71 -9.27
C PRO A 141 -7.20 28.19 -9.33
N SER A 142 -7.93 28.27 -8.22
CA SER A 142 -9.34 27.93 -8.22
C SER A 142 -9.96 28.77 -9.30
N VAL A 143 -10.30 28.15 -10.43
CA VAL A 143 -11.22 28.77 -11.36
C VAL A 143 -12.50 28.85 -10.57
N SER A 144 -12.68 29.98 -9.87
CA SER A 144 -13.95 30.28 -9.25
C SER A 144 -14.96 30.16 -10.41
N ALA A 145 -15.88 29.21 -10.23
CA ALA A 145 -16.94 28.99 -11.21
C ALA A 145 -17.40 30.35 -11.70
N GLY A 146 -17.21 30.64 -12.97
CA GLY A 146 -17.43 31.95 -13.51
C GLY A 146 -18.83 32.44 -13.13
N LYS A 147 -18.98 33.73 -12.89
CA LYS A 147 -20.31 34.27 -12.70
C LYS A 147 -20.99 34.30 -14.05
N GLY A 148 -22.23 33.86 -14.12
CA GLY A 148 -23.06 34.01 -15.28
C GLY A 148 -23.24 35.51 -15.67
N PRO A 149 -23.82 35.79 -16.83
CA PRO A 149 -23.96 37.15 -17.34
C PRO A 149 -24.66 38.13 -16.39
N ASN A 150 -25.51 37.59 -15.50
CA ASN A 150 -26.27 38.37 -14.51
C ASN A 150 -25.60 38.33 -13.10
N GLY A 151 -24.35 37.87 -12.98
CA GLY A 151 -23.63 37.83 -11.73
C GLY A 151 -23.98 36.64 -10.83
N GLU A 152 -24.86 35.75 -11.25
CA GLU A 152 -25.20 34.54 -10.55
C GLU A 152 -24.00 33.57 -10.54
N LYS A 153 -23.84 32.82 -9.43
CA LYS A 153 -22.85 31.75 -9.36
C LYS A 153 -23.31 30.59 -10.24
N TRP A 154 -22.48 30.18 -11.17
CA TRP A 154 -22.70 28.95 -11.91
C TRP A 154 -22.68 27.77 -10.90
N GLN A 155 -23.82 27.15 -10.73
CA GLN A 155 -23.91 25.88 -9.99
C GLN A 155 -23.90 24.76 -11.02
N MET A 156 -22.98 23.82 -10.86
CA MET A 156 -23.10 22.57 -11.59
C MET A 156 -24.44 21.91 -11.19
N ALA A 157 -25.26 21.61 -12.19
CA ALA A 157 -26.49 20.87 -11.97
C ALA A 157 -26.12 19.57 -11.25
N LYS A 158 -26.74 19.34 -10.08
CA LYS A 158 -26.66 18.05 -9.40
C LYS A 158 -27.52 17.07 -10.20
N GLU A 159 -26.98 16.54 -11.27
CA GLU A 159 -27.67 15.51 -12.03
C GLU A 159 -27.79 14.26 -11.17
N LYS A 160 -29.02 13.87 -10.92
CA LYS A 160 -29.30 12.57 -10.30
C LYS A 160 -29.06 11.52 -11.36
N ARG A 161 -28.33 10.47 -11.01
CA ARG A 161 -28.19 9.31 -11.90
C ARG A 161 -29.55 8.78 -12.32
N ILE A 162 -29.70 8.53 -13.62
CA ILE A 162 -30.97 8.02 -14.22
C ILE A 162 -31.33 6.65 -13.62
N ASP A 163 -30.34 5.83 -13.31
CA ASP A 163 -30.49 4.47 -12.76
C ASP A 163 -30.76 4.44 -11.25
N LYS A 164 -30.71 5.58 -10.57
CA LYS A 164 -30.86 5.72 -9.11
C LYS A 164 -29.90 4.84 -8.28
N ILE A 165 -28.85 4.28 -8.90
CA ILE A 165 -27.85 3.48 -8.19
C ILE A 165 -27.02 4.43 -7.32
N VAL A 166 -27.04 4.18 -6.03
CA VAL A 166 -26.15 4.81 -5.05
C VAL A 166 -24.91 3.93 -4.96
N TYR A 167 -23.73 4.48 -5.25
CA TYR A 167 -22.49 3.75 -5.01
C TYR A 167 -22.36 3.43 -3.52
N PRO A 168 -21.87 2.24 -3.15
CA PRO A 168 -21.68 1.90 -1.76
C PRO A 168 -20.76 2.94 -1.09
N GLU A 169 -21.24 3.56 -0.02
CA GLU A 169 -20.47 4.56 0.75
C GLU A 169 -19.14 4.00 1.31
N ALA A 170 -19.04 2.66 1.38
CA ALA A 170 -17.86 1.95 1.85
C ALA A 170 -16.77 1.76 0.80
N SER A 171 -16.95 2.19 -0.44
CA SER A 171 -15.89 2.11 -1.45
C SER A 171 -14.76 3.08 -1.08
N ALA A 172 -13.56 2.56 -0.81
CA ALA A 172 -12.37 3.36 -0.52
C ALA A 172 -12.03 4.36 -1.64
N THR A 173 -12.55 4.13 -2.84
CA THR A 173 -12.36 4.97 -4.02
C THR A 173 -13.26 6.22 -4.04
N PHE A 174 -14.28 6.29 -3.18
CA PHE A 174 -15.31 7.34 -3.19
C PHE A 174 -15.48 8.06 -1.85
N LYS A 175 -14.50 7.93 -0.95
CA LYS A 175 -14.45 8.71 0.29
C LYS A 175 -13.59 9.95 0.14
#